data_0ac1473faa08760d6026776e96b7e281
#
_entry.id   0ac1473faa08760d6026776e96b7e281
#
_cell.length_a   1.000
_cell.length_b   1.000
_cell.length_c   1.000
_cell.angle_alpha   90.00
_cell.angle_beta   90.00
_cell.angle_gamma   90.00
#
_symmetry.space_group_name_H-M   'P 1'
#
loop_
_entity.id
_entity.type
_entity.pdbx_description
1 polymer ?
#
loop_
_entity_poly.entity_id
_entity_poly.type
_entity_poly.pdbx_seq_one_letter_code
_entity_poly.pdbx_strand_id
1 'polypeptide(L)'
;MRRDIGDVGIVWSSGNSGERAVHRPISTRESQEIFTFTRAQPNARICIIFAIQAVTNRNHFHRQTKMPYLEETMEQEIILEARNITKVYPGGVVANHNVNLQIKKGESPMPSSVENGAGKSTLMKMLFGMLAPTEGQIFVDGKEVHFSSSSDAIAAGLGMVHQHFMQVPSMTVAENLILGAETGTAFKVDRKEAVRITTELSDKYNLKVEAKEKVEDISLAMRQKLEILKALYRGAHILILDEPTAVLTPQETEELFEQLKLLRENGHTIIFISHKLNEVKALCNRMTILRDGKTMGTYEISDLDEQEISRLMVGRDVSLNIEKEEMEFGKNVFSVKDLVYADQFGKTKLDHVSFTIKEGQILGIAGIDGNGQSELVEAIVGTLKQQQGTITMNGKDISNAPVLARQETGISHVSEDRMKFGTAPKLSLEDNAISKVYYTDKLKTHGLLDSKKDQRVYEPDLKKSSL
;
A
#
# COMPACT_ATOMS: atom_id res chain seq x y z
N MET A 1 -14.81 36.79 -8.41
CA MET A 1 -15.39 35.51 -8.81
C MET A 1 -15.34 34.57 -7.60
N ARG A 2 -16.48 34.28 -7.03
CA ARG A 2 -16.61 33.37 -5.89
C ARG A 2 -16.60 31.94 -6.44
N ARG A 3 -15.71 31.09 -5.95
CA ARG A 3 -15.79 29.65 -6.18
C ARG A 3 -16.46 29.03 -4.96
N ASP A 4 -17.63 28.47 -5.14
CA ASP A 4 -18.31 27.66 -4.13
C ASP A 4 -17.63 26.30 -4.09
N ILE A 5 -17.15 25.95 -2.88
CA ILE A 5 -16.65 24.61 -2.59
C ILE A 5 -17.87 23.80 -2.20
N GLY A 6 -18.18 22.77 -2.99
CA GLY A 6 -19.30 21.86 -2.75
C GLY A 6 -19.21 21.19 -1.38
N ASP A 7 -20.36 20.94 -0.79
CA ASP A 7 -20.55 20.37 0.55
C ASP A 7 -19.80 19.05 0.73
N VAL A 8 -18.84 19.05 1.66
CA VAL A 8 -18.18 17.83 2.15
C VAL A 8 -19.00 17.33 3.33
N GLY A 9 -19.75 16.25 3.12
CA GLY A 9 -20.49 15.58 4.18
C GLY A 9 -19.55 14.81 5.11
N ILE A 10 -19.55 15.15 6.41
CA ILE A 10 -18.82 14.45 7.45
C ILE A 10 -19.78 13.49 8.15
N VAL A 11 -19.46 12.20 8.17
CA VAL A 11 -20.19 11.19 8.95
C VAL A 11 -19.46 10.95 10.25
N TRP A 12 -20.12 11.17 11.38
CA TRP A 12 -19.60 10.96 12.74
C TRP A 12 -20.05 9.61 13.28
N SER A 13 -19.15 8.87 13.88
CA SER A 13 -19.47 7.79 14.79
C SER A 13 -19.02 8.18 16.20
N SER A 14 -19.98 8.44 17.09
CA SER A 14 -19.71 8.69 18.51
C SER A 14 -20.07 7.46 19.33
N GLY A 15 -19.09 6.91 20.04
CA GLY A 15 -19.36 6.02 21.15
C GLY A 15 -19.87 6.84 22.34
N ASN A 16 -21.07 6.51 22.81
CA ASN A 16 -21.69 6.89 24.09
C ASN A 16 -21.50 8.32 24.61
N SER A 17 -22.40 9.20 24.25
CA SER A 17 -23.12 10.16 25.11
C SER A 17 -23.88 11.16 24.25
N GLY A 18 -25.17 11.32 24.53
CA GLY A 18 -26.11 12.05 23.70
C GLY A 18 -25.90 13.57 23.70
N GLU A 19 -25.20 14.08 22.71
CA GLU A 19 -25.21 15.50 22.36
C GLU A 19 -25.48 15.67 20.87
N ARG A 20 -26.48 16.53 20.56
CA ARG A 20 -26.90 16.82 19.19
C ARG A 20 -25.89 17.76 18.54
N ALA A 21 -25.40 17.39 17.36
CA ALA A 21 -24.57 18.25 16.54
C ALA A 21 -25.39 19.41 15.96
N VAL A 22 -24.89 20.63 16.12
CA VAL A 22 -25.47 21.85 15.53
C VAL A 22 -24.68 22.21 14.28
N HIS A 23 -25.34 22.21 13.13
CA HIS A 23 -24.79 22.73 11.87
C HIS A 23 -24.63 24.26 11.95
N ARG A 24 -23.41 24.75 11.74
CA ARG A 24 -23.17 26.14 11.32
C ARG A 24 -22.30 26.19 10.08
N PRO A 25 -22.67 26.91 9.03
CA PRO A 25 -21.80 27.14 7.88
C PRO A 25 -20.66 28.10 8.28
N ILE A 26 -19.43 27.74 7.92
CA ILE A 26 -18.24 28.55 8.18
C ILE A 26 -18.08 29.54 7.03
N SER A 27 -18.11 30.84 7.33
CA SER A 27 -17.91 31.90 6.33
C SER A 27 -16.41 32.15 6.11
N THR A 28 -16.02 32.38 4.86
CA THR A 28 -14.67 32.51 4.33
C THR A 28 -13.87 33.76 4.78
N ARG A 29 -14.22 34.39 5.90
CA ARG A 29 -13.54 35.61 6.37
C ARG A 29 -12.70 35.45 7.64
N GLU A 30 -12.64 34.25 8.27
CA GLU A 30 -11.96 34.04 9.56
C GLU A 30 -10.75 33.12 9.50
N SER A 31 -10.03 33.07 8.41
CA SER A 31 -8.86 32.17 8.23
C SER A 31 -7.53 32.75 8.75
N GLN A 32 -7.52 33.66 9.71
CA GLN A 32 -6.29 34.19 10.32
C GLN A 32 -6.21 34.13 11.83
N GLU A 33 -7.04 33.37 12.53
CA GLU A 33 -6.86 33.17 13.96
C GLU A 33 -6.25 31.81 14.29
N ILE A 34 -5.12 31.88 14.94
CA ILE A 34 -4.40 30.74 15.55
C ILE A 34 -5.26 30.17 16.67
N PHE A 35 -5.81 28.97 16.50
CA PHE A 35 -6.53 28.28 17.55
C PHE A 35 -5.55 27.72 18.59
N THR A 36 -5.47 28.35 19.72
CA THR A 36 -4.91 27.78 20.95
C THR A 36 -5.93 26.85 21.58
N PHE A 37 -5.67 25.54 21.53
CA PHE A 37 -6.48 24.56 22.23
C PHE A 37 -6.09 24.48 23.69
N THR A 38 -7.00 24.87 24.59
CA THR A 38 -6.96 24.51 25.99
C THR A 38 -7.40 23.07 26.18
N ARG A 39 -6.65 22.37 26.96
CA ARG A 39 -6.72 20.97 27.34
C ARG A 39 -8.13 20.55 27.79
N ALA A 40 -8.80 19.68 27.06
CA ALA A 40 -10.00 18.97 27.51
C ALA A 40 -9.92 17.50 27.14
N GLN A 41 -9.79 16.71 28.16
CA GLN A 41 -10.07 15.27 28.38
C GLN A 41 -9.53 14.19 27.41
N PRO A 42 -9.10 13.00 27.92
CA PRO A 42 -8.15 12.11 27.26
C PRO A 42 -8.74 11.02 26.35
N ASN A 43 -9.91 11.15 25.74
CA ASN A 43 -10.51 10.06 24.94
C ASN A 43 -11.21 10.47 23.64
N ALA A 44 -10.92 11.64 23.07
CA ALA A 44 -11.44 11.99 21.73
C ALA A 44 -10.28 12.13 20.73
N ARG A 45 -10.12 11.17 19.83
CA ARG A 45 -9.21 11.27 18.68
C ARG A 45 -9.96 11.90 17.52
N ILE A 46 -9.59 13.14 17.19
CA ILE A 46 -10.11 13.87 16.03
C ILE A 46 -9.10 13.69 14.90
N CYS A 47 -9.53 13.14 13.79
CA CYS A 47 -8.73 13.10 12.56
C CYS A 47 -9.25 14.19 11.62
N ILE A 48 -8.47 15.26 11.43
CA ILE A 48 -8.78 16.34 10.49
C ILE A 48 -7.82 16.22 9.31
N ILE A 49 -8.35 15.97 8.12
CA ILE A 49 -7.56 15.98 6.89
C ILE A 49 -7.59 17.41 6.34
N PHE A 50 -6.44 18.10 6.40
CA PHE A 50 -6.24 19.37 5.72
C PHE A 50 -5.62 19.13 4.35
N ALA A 51 -6.30 19.58 3.29
CA ALA A 51 -5.68 19.84 2.01
C ALA A 51 -5.00 21.22 2.10
N ILE A 52 -3.68 21.24 2.24
CA ILE A 52 -2.91 22.50 2.22
C ILE A 52 -2.51 22.79 0.79
N GLN A 53 -3.05 23.86 0.26
CA GLN A 53 -2.59 24.47 -0.99
C GLN A 53 -1.43 25.41 -0.63
N ALA A 54 -0.22 25.02 -1.01
CA ALA A 54 0.99 25.84 -0.78
C ALA A 54 0.97 27.07 -1.69
N VAL A 55 0.88 28.25 -1.09
CA VAL A 55 1.15 29.53 -1.75
C VAL A 55 2.64 29.85 -1.53
N THR A 56 3.39 29.84 -2.61
CA THR A 56 4.78 30.26 -2.66
C THR A 56 4.91 31.76 -2.35
N ASN A 57 5.68 32.11 -1.35
CA ASN A 57 6.26 33.44 -1.22
C ASN A 57 7.79 33.34 -1.20
N ARG A 58 8.38 33.80 -2.33
CA ARG A 58 9.80 34.14 -2.38
C ARG A 58 10.01 35.48 -1.67
N ASN A 59 10.95 35.53 -0.74
CA ASN A 59 11.90 36.68 -0.67
C ASN A 59 12.98 36.44 0.40
N HIS A 60 14.21 36.52 -0.09
CA HIS A 60 15.45 37.04 0.52
C HIS A 60 15.77 36.66 1.98
N PHE A 61 16.84 35.89 2.18
CA PHE A 61 17.87 36.27 3.15
C PHE A 61 19.30 35.85 2.73
N HIS A 62 20.20 36.76 2.97
CA HIS A 62 21.59 36.96 2.81
C HIS A 62 22.59 35.80 2.81
N ARG A 63 23.59 36.03 1.92
CA ARG A 63 24.96 35.49 1.90
C ARG A 63 25.55 35.38 3.31
N GLN A 64 26.07 34.22 3.64
CA GLN A 64 27.21 34.06 4.54
C GLN A 64 28.25 33.12 3.90
N THR A 65 29.46 33.58 3.91
CA THR A 65 30.75 33.08 3.45
C THR A 65 30.93 31.57 3.55
N LYS A 66 31.14 30.95 2.39
CA LYS A 66 31.68 29.60 2.26
C LYS A 66 33.15 29.59 2.70
N MET A 67 33.46 28.82 3.74
CA MET A 67 34.82 28.25 3.87
C MET A 67 34.91 27.06 2.88
N PRO A 68 36.00 26.89 2.15
CA PRO A 68 36.21 25.73 1.31
C PRO A 68 36.61 24.55 2.21
N TYR A 69 35.63 23.70 2.54
CA TYR A 69 35.95 22.32 2.87
C TYR A 69 36.35 21.65 1.56
N LEU A 70 37.57 21.13 1.51
CA LEU A 70 37.99 20.14 0.54
C LEU A 70 37.10 18.94 0.70
N GLU A 71 36.03 18.84 -0.09
CA GLU A 71 35.35 17.59 -0.38
C GLU A 71 36.35 16.74 -1.20
N GLU A 72 37.13 15.90 -0.51
CA GLU A 72 37.65 14.70 -1.13
C GLU A 72 36.43 13.93 -1.61
N THR A 73 36.23 13.88 -2.91
CA THR A 73 35.30 12.96 -3.57
C THR A 73 35.78 11.54 -3.30
N MET A 74 35.43 10.99 -2.13
CA MET A 74 35.54 9.55 -1.89
C MET A 74 34.57 8.91 -2.90
N GLU A 75 35.12 8.20 -3.89
CA GLU A 75 34.32 7.33 -4.75
C GLU A 75 33.52 6.38 -3.82
N GLN A 76 32.23 6.60 -3.74
CA GLN A 76 31.35 5.78 -2.89
C GLN A 76 31.39 4.34 -3.39
N GLU A 77 31.80 3.41 -2.53
CA GLU A 77 31.94 1.98 -2.82
C GLU A 77 30.60 1.38 -3.28
N ILE A 78 30.58 0.69 -4.42
CA ILE A 78 29.42 -0.04 -4.91
C ILE A 78 29.27 -1.31 -4.08
N ILE A 79 28.15 -1.39 -3.33
CA ILE A 79 27.88 -2.51 -2.43
C ILE A 79 27.05 -3.63 -3.11
N LEU A 80 26.16 -3.27 -4.04
CA LEU A 80 25.35 -4.20 -4.81
C LEU A 80 25.27 -3.76 -6.27
N GLU A 81 25.56 -4.68 -7.17
CA GLU A 81 25.49 -4.40 -8.61
C GLU A 81 24.78 -5.54 -9.35
N ALA A 82 23.92 -5.19 -10.27
CA ALA A 82 23.31 -6.10 -11.24
C ALA A 82 23.77 -5.69 -12.64
N ARG A 83 24.32 -6.62 -13.40
CA ARG A 83 24.81 -6.40 -14.78
C ARG A 83 24.02 -7.24 -15.78
N ASN A 84 23.37 -6.58 -16.72
CA ASN A 84 22.64 -7.19 -17.85
C ASN A 84 21.64 -8.27 -17.43
N ILE A 85 20.96 -8.07 -16.27
CA ILE A 85 20.02 -9.03 -15.73
C ILE A 85 18.83 -9.17 -16.65
N THR A 86 18.60 -10.39 -17.12
CA THR A 86 17.46 -10.77 -17.95
C THR A 86 16.68 -11.91 -17.29
N LYS A 87 15.36 -11.82 -17.31
CA LYS A 87 14.47 -12.88 -16.85
C LYS A 87 13.39 -13.17 -17.86
N VAL A 88 13.38 -14.40 -18.35
CA VAL A 88 12.35 -14.95 -19.21
C VAL A 88 11.61 -16.04 -18.45
N TYR A 89 10.29 -15.94 -18.36
CA TYR A 89 9.45 -16.96 -17.75
C TYR A 89 9.06 -18.06 -18.75
N PRO A 90 8.67 -19.25 -18.28
CA PRO A 90 8.05 -20.26 -19.14
C PRO A 90 6.86 -19.64 -19.92
N GLY A 91 6.81 -19.87 -21.24
CA GLY A 91 5.83 -19.22 -22.12
C GLY A 91 6.36 -17.98 -22.84
N GLY A 92 7.66 -17.62 -22.66
CA GLY A 92 8.32 -16.56 -23.44
C GLY A 92 8.09 -15.14 -22.91
N VAL A 93 7.45 -14.98 -21.74
CA VAL A 93 7.23 -13.66 -21.13
C VAL A 93 8.55 -13.13 -20.58
N VAL A 94 9.04 -12.02 -21.13
CA VAL A 94 10.25 -11.33 -20.68
C VAL A 94 9.87 -10.33 -19.61
N ALA A 95 10.21 -10.61 -18.35
CA ALA A 95 9.92 -9.73 -17.21
C ALA A 95 11.00 -8.67 -16.99
N ASN A 96 12.26 -9.00 -17.27
CA ASN A 96 13.40 -8.08 -17.23
C ASN A 96 14.30 -8.35 -18.44
N HIS A 97 14.86 -7.31 -19.05
CA HIS A 97 15.73 -7.40 -20.20
C HIS A 97 16.91 -6.42 -20.07
N ASN A 98 18.11 -6.97 -19.96
CA ASN A 98 19.38 -6.21 -19.83
C ASN A 98 19.33 -5.13 -18.73
N VAL A 99 18.75 -5.46 -17.56
CA VAL A 99 18.65 -4.52 -16.44
C VAL A 99 20.02 -4.33 -15.81
N ASN A 100 20.42 -3.07 -15.67
CA ASN A 100 21.62 -2.67 -14.95
C ASN A 100 21.24 -1.80 -13.75
N LEU A 101 21.81 -2.13 -12.59
CA LEU A 101 21.55 -1.43 -11.34
C LEU A 101 22.83 -1.38 -10.53
N GLN A 102 23.19 -0.21 -10.01
CA GLN A 102 24.34 -0.01 -9.12
C GLN A 102 23.88 0.73 -7.87
N ILE A 103 24.20 0.19 -6.72
CA ILE A 103 23.85 0.70 -5.40
C ILE A 103 25.12 0.96 -4.63
N LYS A 104 25.30 2.18 -4.16
CA LYS A 104 26.45 2.60 -3.37
C LYS A 104 26.16 2.41 -1.89
N LYS A 105 27.21 2.21 -1.11
CA LYS A 105 27.15 2.02 0.33
C LYS A 105 26.55 3.24 1.04
N GLY A 106 25.57 3.01 1.94
CA GLY A 106 24.92 4.07 2.69
C GLY A 106 23.92 4.91 1.89
N GLU A 107 23.66 4.57 0.63
CA GLU A 107 22.59 5.19 -0.15
C GLU A 107 21.19 4.64 0.20
N SER A 108 20.18 5.43 -0.13
CA SER A 108 18.80 4.95 -0.28
C SER A 108 18.39 5.04 -1.75
N PRO A 109 18.88 4.15 -2.61
CA PRO A 109 18.46 4.11 -4.00
C PRO A 109 17.06 3.54 -4.11
N MET A 110 16.29 4.03 -5.07
CA MET A 110 14.97 3.53 -5.37
C MET A 110 14.89 2.99 -6.80
N PRO A 111 14.64 1.69 -7.01
CA PRO A 111 14.09 1.22 -8.26
C PRO A 111 12.59 1.58 -8.31
N SER A 112 12.26 2.58 -9.10
CA SER A 112 10.90 3.12 -9.23
C SER A 112 10.28 2.82 -10.59
N SER A 113 8.98 2.51 -10.59
CA SER A 113 8.10 2.51 -11.77
C SER A 113 6.67 2.66 -11.32
N VAL A 114 5.86 3.47 -11.99
CA VAL A 114 4.42 3.61 -11.72
C VAL A 114 3.64 2.39 -12.21
N GLU A 115 4.11 1.70 -13.23
CA GLU A 115 3.35 0.62 -13.84
C GLU A 115 3.54 -0.71 -13.10
N ASN A 116 2.42 -1.35 -12.77
CA ASN A 116 2.41 -2.74 -12.35
C ASN A 116 2.90 -3.60 -13.53
N GLY A 117 3.81 -4.53 -13.25
CA GLY A 117 4.39 -5.36 -14.31
C GLY A 117 5.72 -4.85 -14.92
N ALA A 118 6.23 -3.71 -14.50
CA ALA A 118 7.52 -3.15 -14.95
C ALA A 118 8.77 -4.00 -14.59
N GLY A 119 8.58 -5.17 -13.96
CA GLY A 119 9.69 -6.08 -13.61
C GLY A 119 10.35 -5.83 -12.26
N LYS A 120 9.90 -4.86 -11.44
CA LYS A 120 10.49 -4.52 -10.12
C LYS A 120 10.57 -5.70 -9.18
N SER A 121 9.43 -6.30 -8.85
CA SER A 121 9.37 -7.44 -7.91
C SER A 121 10.12 -8.66 -8.45
N THR A 122 10.19 -8.85 -9.78
CA THR A 122 10.99 -9.90 -10.41
C THR A 122 12.49 -9.62 -10.21
N LEU A 123 12.93 -8.38 -10.43
CA LEU A 123 14.33 -7.98 -10.19
C LEU A 123 14.71 -8.18 -8.72
N MET A 124 13.87 -7.72 -7.78
CA MET A 124 14.14 -7.89 -6.35
C MET A 124 14.20 -9.36 -5.93
N LYS A 125 13.31 -10.20 -6.44
CA LYS A 125 13.37 -11.65 -6.20
C LYS A 125 14.66 -12.28 -6.73
N MET A 126 15.22 -11.79 -7.83
CA MET A 126 16.52 -12.25 -8.35
C MET A 126 17.66 -11.76 -7.45
N LEU A 127 17.65 -10.49 -7.04
CA LEU A 127 18.66 -9.94 -6.12
C LEU A 127 18.65 -10.62 -4.75
N PHE A 128 17.49 -11.08 -4.30
CA PHE A 128 17.34 -11.81 -3.03
C PHE A 128 17.42 -13.34 -3.18
N GLY A 129 17.81 -13.86 -4.33
CA GLY A 129 18.01 -15.32 -4.52
C GLY A 129 16.75 -16.18 -4.52
N MET A 130 15.54 -15.58 -4.56
CA MET A 130 14.27 -16.32 -4.69
C MET A 130 14.00 -16.78 -6.12
N LEU A 131 14.68 -16.20 -7.09
CA LEU A 131 14.52 -16.47 -8.51
C LEU A 131 15.86 -16.33 -9.20
N ALA A 132 16.29 -17.35 -9.93
CA ALA A 132 17.52 -17.26 -10.71
C ALA A 132 17.30 -16.38 -11.96
N PRO A 133 18.23 -15.47 -12.30
CA PRO A 133 18.21 -14.78 -13.59
C PRO A 133 18.38 -15.81 -14.72
N THR A 134 17.86 -15.48 -15.91
CA THR A 134 18.09 -16.26 -17.14
C THR A 134 19.48 -15.93 -17.68
N GLU A 135 19.86 -14.63 -17.61
CA GLU A 135 21.16 -14.12 -18.05
C GLU A 135 21.57 -12.96 -17.13
N GLY A 136 22.86 -12.63 -17.13
CA GLY A 136 23.44 -11.54 -16.37
C GLY A 136 24.12 -12.00 -15.08
N GLN A 137 24.67 -11.03 -14.34
CA GLN A 137 25.52 -11.28 -13.16
C GLN A 137 25.11 -10.34 -12.02
N ILE A 138 25.25 -10.82 -10.79
CA ILE A 138 25.02 -10.06 -9.55
C ILE A 138 26.34 -10.00 -8.79
N PHE A 139 26.68 -8.82 -8.29
CA PHE A 139 27.87 -8.60 -7.47
C PHE A 139 27.45 -8.00 -6.12
N VAL A 140 28.03 -8.53 -5.04
CA VAL A 140 27.91 -7.99 -3.68
C VAL A 140 29.32 -7.69 -3.16
N ASP A 141 29.54 -6.49 -2.67
CA ASP A 141 30.87 -6.02 -2.24
C ASP A 141 31.96 -6.27 -3.30
N GLY A 142 31.64 -6.03 -4.58
CA GLY A 142 32.52 -6.22 -5.72
C GLY A 142 32.81 -7.67 -6.11
N LYS A 143 32.20 -8.66 -5.42
CA LYS A 143 32.38 -10.09 -5.72
C LYS A 143 31.15 -10.61 -6.46
N GLU A 144 31.37 -11.34 -7.55
CA GLU A 144 30.29 -12.04 -8.24
C GLU A 144 29.68 -13.11 -7.34
N VAL A 145 28.35 -13.12 -7.26
CA VAL A 145 27.58 -14.07 -6.46
C VAL A 145 26.54 -14.79 -7.29
N HIS A 146 26.35 -16.08 -6.99
CA HIS A 146 25.31 -16.91 -7.58
C HIS A 146 24.42 -17.42 -6.47
N PHE A 147 23.22 -16.85 -6.36
CA PHE A 147 22.26 -17.27 -5.36
C PHE A 147 21.43 -18.46 -5.85
N SER A 148 21.52 -19.58 -5.14
CA SER A 148 20.65 -20.75 -5.35
C SER A 148 19.39 -20.68 -4.49
N SER A 149 19.42 -19.88 -3.44
CA SER A 149 18.34 -19.69 -2.46
C SER A 149 18.41 -18.32 -1.80
N SER A 150 17.33 -17.91 -1.12
CA SER A 150 17.33 -16.72 -0.27
C SER A 150 18.31 -16.84 0.91
N SER A 151 18.65 -18.06 1.36
CA SER A 151 19.65 -18.28 2.41
C SER A 151 21.03 -17.80 1.97
N ASP A 152 21.39 -17.97 0.69
CA ASP A 152 22.67 -17.49 0.14
C ASP A 152 22.73 -15.95 0.12
N ALA A 153 21.61 -15.31 -0.25
CA ALA A 153 21.52 -13.85 -0.20
C ALA A 153 21.59 -13.31 1.23
N ILE A 154 20.94 -13.98 2.19
CA ILE A 154 21.04 -13.65 3.63
C ILE A 154 22.49 -13.79 4.11
N ALA A 155 23.18 -14.87 3.77
CA ALA A 155 24.57 -15.08 4.11
C ALA A 155 25.51 -14.02 3.49
N ALA A 156 25.13 -13.44 2.34
CA ALA A 156 25.81 -12.32 1.72
C ALA A 156 25.38 -10.95 2.31
N GLY A 157 24.58 -10.93 3.38
CA GLY A 157 24.18 -9.72 4.08
C GLY A 157 22.98 -8.97 3.48
N LEU A 158 22.21 -9.59 2.61
CA LEU A 158 20.97 -9.01 2.10
C LEU A 158 19.77 -9.41 2.99
N GLY A 159 18.87 -8.46 3.23
CA GLY A 159 17.57 -8.71 3.88
C GLY A 159 16.46 -8.19 3.01
N MET A 160 15.32 -8.88 2.96
CA MET A 160 14.15 -8.43 2.20
C MET A 160 12.91 -8.40 3.08
N VAL A 161 12.23 -7.27 3.03
CA VAL A 161 10.91 -7.07 3.62
C VAL A 161 9.90 -7.10 2.49
N HIS A 162 9.05 -8.12 2.51
CA HIS A 162 8.08 -8.37 1.45
C HIS A 162 6.83 -7.51 1.61
N GLN A 163 6.12 -7.25 0.52
CA GLN A 163 4.83 -6.56 0.50
C GLN A 163 3.76 -7.28 1.36
N HIS A 164 3.82 -8.61 1.44
CA HIS A 164 2.98 -9.42 2.33
C HIS A 164 3.81 -9.99 3.46
N PHE A 165 3.37 -9.82 4.69
CA PHE A 165 4.08 -10.28 5.88
C PHE A 165 4.27 -11.80 5.90
N MET A 166 5.51 -12.22 6.11
CA MET A 166 5.88 -13.63 6.25
C MET A 166 6.03 -13.98 7.73
N GLN A 167 4.92 -13.89 8.49
CA GLN A 167 4.86 -14.06 9.93
C GLN A 167 3.88 -15.16 10.32
N VAL A 168 4.14 -15.81 11.45
CA VAL A 168 3.23 -16.81 12.03
C VAL A 168 2.37 -16.10 13.08
N PRO A 169 1.05 -15.90 12.83
CA PRO A 169 0.18 -15.08 13.67
C PRO A 169 0.09 -15.56 15.13
N SER A 170 0.08 -16.88 15.36
CA SER A 170 -0.04 -17.49 16.69
C SER A 170 1.22 -17.44 17.55
N MET A 171 2.37 -17.09 16.96
CA MET A 171 3.64 -16.94 17.67
C MET A 171 3.81 -15.49 18.18
N THR A 172 4.63 -15.36 19.23
CA THR A 172 5.03 -14.04 19.73
C THR A 172 5.98 -13.34 18.76
N VAL A 173 6.15 -12.02 18.94
CA VAL A 173 7.12 -11.19 18.19
C VAL A 173 8.52 -11.78 18.33
N ALA A 174 8.95 -12.16 19.54
CA ALA A 174 10.26 -12.77 19.77
C ALA A 174 10.43 -14.13 19.09
N GLU A 175 9.40 -14.98 19.10
CA GLU A 175 9.45 -16.27 18.42
C GLU A 175 9.50 -16.12 16.89
N ASN A 176 8.77 -15.15 16.34
CA ASN A 176 8.83 -14.81 14.91
C ASN A 176 10.21 -14.25 14.50
N LEU A 177 10.84 -13.43 15.37
CA LEU A 177 12.16 -12.85 15.11
C LEU A 177 13.20 -13.93 14.86
N ILE A 178 13.28 -14.93 15.78
CA ILE A 178 14.30 -15.97 15.75
C ILE A 178 13.97 -17.14 14.81
N LEU A 179 12.78 -17.19 14.24
CA LEU A 179 12.33 -18.29 13.38
C LEU A 179 13.28 -18.54 12.21
N GLY A 180 13.85 -19.72 12.13
CA GLY A 180 14.87 -20.13 11.15
C GLY A 180 16.31 -19.68 11.49
N ALA A 181 16.53 -19.13 12.70
CA ALA A 181 17.84 -18.87 13.31
C ALA A 181 17.67 -18.91 14.84
N GLU A 182 17.10 -20.02 15.32
CA GLU A 182 16.62 -20.18 16.68
C GLU A 182 17.75 -20.10 17.70
N THR A 183 17.43 -19.49 18.84
CA THR A 183 18.31 -19.47 20.02
C THR A 183 18.13 -20.72 20.88
N GLY A 184 19.20 -21.25 21.41
CA GLY A 184 19.16 -22.43 22.30
C GLY A 184 19.93 -23.64 21.80
N THR A 185 19.37 -24.84 21.97
CA THR A 185 19.97 -26.10 21.55
C THR A 185 19.11 -26.75 20.45
N ALA A 186 19.64 -27.76 19.76
CA ALA A 186 18.92 -28.49 18.72
C ALA A 186 17.56 -29.08 19.17
N PHE A 187 17.32 -29.19 20.48
CA PHE A 187 16.09 -29.80 21.05
C PHE A 187 15.23 -28.81 21.82
N LYS A 188 15.72 -27.58 22.10
CA LYS A 188 14.98 -26.62 22.94
C LYS A 188 15.31 -25.17 22.57
N VAL A 189 14.31 -24.45 22.13
CA VAL A 189 14.39 -23.00 21.89
C VAL A 189 14.46 -22.25 23.22
N ASP A 190 15.42 -21.33 23.35
CA ASP A 190 15.50 -20.43 24.51
C ASP A 190 14.65 -19.19 24.29
N ARG A 191 13.40 -19.25 24.77
CA ARG A 191 12.44 -18.14 24.66
C ARG A 191 12.85 -16.91 25.48
N LYS A 192 13.59 -17.08 26.58
CA LYS A 192 14.05 -15.95 27.39
C LYS A 192 15.11 -15.17 26.63
N GLU A 193 16.02 -15.90 26.02
CA GLU A 193 17.06 -15.31 25.18
C GLU A 193 16.44 -14.64 23.92
N ALA A 194 15.43 -15.25 23.28
CA ALA A 194 14.71 -14.64 22.19
C ALA A 194 14.07 -13.28 22.57
N VAL A 195 13.42 -13.20 23.74
CA VAL A 195 12.85 -11.95 24.27
C VAL A 195 13.95 -10.93 24.54
N ARG A 196 15.08 -11.33 25.14
CA ARG A 196 16.21 -10.44 25.41
C ARG A 196 16.77 -9.83 24.12
N ILE A 197 17.07 -10.67 23.14
CA ILE A 197 17.58 -10.25 21.82
C ILE A 197 16.60 -9.31 21.13
N THR A 198 15.30 -9.65 21.14
CA THR A 198 14.26 -8.82 20.53
C THR A 198 14.22 -7.43 21.13
N THR A 199 14.28 -7.35 22.47
CA THR A 199 14.27 -6.07 23.19
C THR A 199 15.52 -5.26 22.86
N GLU A 200 16.71 -5.88 22.91
CA GLU A 200 17.96 -5.20 22.59
C GLU A 200 18.01 -4.65 21.15
N LEU A 201 17.54 -5.43 20.17
CA LEU A 201 17.47 -4.97 18.78
C LEU A 201 16.41 -3.86 18.60
N SER A 202 15.26 -4.02 19.26
CA SER A 202 14.20 -3.00 19.27
C SER A 202 14.69 -1.67 19.79
N ASP A 203 15.44 -1.69 20.91
CA ASP A 203 16.01 -0.49 21.51
C ASP A 203 17.15 0.08 20.65
N LYS A 204 18.06 -0.78 20.17
CA LYS A 204 19.20 -0.38 19.34
C LYS A 204 18.78 0.39 18.09
N TYR A 205 17.72 -0.06 17.42
CA TYR A 205 17.23 0.53 16.16
C TYR A 205 15.99 1.40 16.34
N ASN A 206 15.56 1.64 17.60
CA ASN A 206 14.38 2.46 17.95
C ASN A 206 13.08 2.00 17.25
N LEU A 207 12.92 0.69 17.04
CA LEU A 207 11.78 0.11 16.33
C LEU A 207 10.56 -0.14 17.24
N LYS A 208 10.74 -0.11 18.56
CA LYS A 208 9.69 -0.16 19.61
C LYS A 208 8.66 -1.28 19.39
N VAL A 209 9.09 -2.54 19.41
CA VAL A 209 8.21 -3.69 19.36
C VAL A 209 8.13 -4.39 20.72
N GLU A 210 6.96 -4.94 21.04
CA GLU A 210 6.73 -5.69 22.28
C GLU A 210 7.02 -7.18 22.07
N ALA A 211 8.16 -7.64 22.58
CA ALA A 211 8.70 -8.98 22.32
C ALA A 211 7.75 -10.14 22.69
N LYS A 212 6.90 -9.95 23.69
CA LYS A 212 6.02 -10.99 24.25
C LYS A 212 4.62 -11.03 23.65
N GLU A 213 4.22 -9.99 22.92
CA GLU A 213 2.91 -9.96 22.25
C GLU A 213 2.87 -10.94 21.09
N LYS A 214 1.69 -11.50 20.84
CA LYS A 214 1.47 -12.33 19.65
C LYS A 214 1.33 -11.47 18.41
N VAL A 215 1.77 -11.98 17.28
CA VAL A 215 1.69 -11.27 16.01
C VAL A 215 0.25 -11.02 15.58
N GLU A 216 -0.70 -11.88 15.93
CA GLU A 216 -2.13 -11.66 15.66
C GLU A 216 -2.72 -10.46 16.39
N ASP A 217 -2.13 -10.06 17.53
CA ASP A 217 -2.64 -8.99 18.41
C ASP A 217 -1.99 -7.62 18.13
N ILE A 218 -0.87 -7.56 17.39
CA ILE A 218 -0.16 -6.32 17.08
C ILE A 218 -0.65 -5.65 15.79
N SER A 219 -0.47 -4.32 15.69
CA SER A 219 -0.84 -3.52 14.53
C SER A 219 -0.01 -3.88 13.29
N LEU A 220 -0.51 -3.51 12.10
CA LEU A 220 0.21 -3.69 10.84
C LEU A 220 1.56 -2.95 10.82
N ALA A 221 1.62 -1.76 11.42
CA ALA A 221 2.88 -1.02 11.58
C ALA A 221 3.89 -1.77 12.43
N MET A 222 3.44 -2.41 13.53
CA MET A 222 4.33 -3.26 14.36
C MET A 222 4.78 -4.51 13.61
N ARG A 223 3.93 -5.11 12.80
CA ARG A 223 4.31 -6.23 11.93
C ARG A 223 5.37 -5.82 10.91
N GLN A 224 5.26 -4.62 10.34
CA GLN A 224 6.27 -4.06 9.44
C GLN A 224 7.62 -3.91 10.14
N LYS A 225 7.63 -3.32 11.36
CA LYS A 225 8.84 -3.18 12.18
C LYS A 225 9.47 -4.54 12.53
N LEU A 226 8.65 -5.55 12.79
CA LEU A 226 9.13 -6.92 13.03
C LEU A 226 9.83 -7.52 11.80
N GLU A 227 9.30 -7.32 10.57
CA GLU A 227 9.99 -7.80 9.35
C GLU A 227 11.37 -7.14 9.18
N ILE A 228 11.50 -5.86 9.47
CA ILE A 228 12.78 -5.16 9.45
C ILE A 228 13.73 -5.75 10.51
N LEU A 229 13.23 -5.94 11.74
CA LEU A 229 14.03 -6.56 12.82
C LEU A 229 14.50 -7.97 12.47
N LYS A 230 13.67 -8.78 11.82
CA LYS A 230 14.05 -10.13 11.34
C LYS A 230 15.22 -10.07 10.37
N ALA A 231 15.21 -9.12 9.43
CA ALA A 231 16.33 -8.94 8.51
C ALA A 231 17.61 -8.50 9.24
N LEU A 232 17.49 -7.55 10.17
CA LEU A 232 18.61 -7.06 10.98
C LEU A 232 19.18 -8.13 11.93
N TYR A 233 18.33 -8.96 12.54
CA TYR A 233 18.74 -10.09 13.38
C TYR A 233 19.59 -11.10 12.61
N ARG A 234 19.31 -11.28 11.32
CA ARG A 234 20.06 -12.15 10.43
C ARG A 234 21.32 -11.50 9.84
N GLY A 235 21.67 -10.29 10.30
CA GLY A 235 22.89 -9.60 9.92
C GLY A 235 22.83 -8.85 8.60
N ALA A 236 21.62 -8.52 8.11
CA ALA A 236 21.49 -7.76 6.89
C ALA A 236 22.08 -6.35 7.03
N HIS A 237 22.95 -5.97 6.11
CA HIS A 237 23.46 -4.61 5.94
C HIS A 237 22.94 -3.95 4.66
N ILE A 238 22.33 -4.73 3.75
CA ILE A 238 21.57 -4.27 2.60
C ILE A 238 20.11 -4.69 2.81
N LEU A 239 19.20 -3.74 2.95
CA LEU A 239 17.77 -3.97 3.17
C LEU A 239 16.99 -3.65 1.91
N ILE A 240 16.23 -4.60 1.39
CA ILE A 240 15.29 -4.43 0.29
C ILE A 240 13.89 -4.32 0.88
N LEU A 241 13.22 -3.18 0.71
CA LEU A 241 11.87 -2.90 1.21
C LEU A 241 10.91 -2.78 0.02
N ASP A 242 10.02 -3.76 -0.17
CA ASP A 242 9.06 -3.80 -1.28
C ASP A 242 7.71 -3.24 -0.82
N GLU A 243 7.40 -1.99 -1.22
CA GLU A 243 6.20 -1.22 -0.86
C GLU A 243 5.87 -1.23 0.65
N PRO A 244 6.82 -0.87 1.53
CA PRO A 244 6.67 -1.08 2.97
C PRO A 244 5.62 -0.16 3.62
N THR A 245 5.10 0.82 2.91
CA THR A 245 4.12 1.81 3.39
C THR A 245 2.71 1.57 2.87
N ALA A 246 2.48 0.47 2.14
CA ALA A 246 1.18 0.20 1.49
C ALA A 246 0.01 0.10 2.48
N VAL A 247 0.29 -0.35 3.71
CA VAL A 247 -0.71 -0.58 4.77
C VAL A 247 -0.59 0.38 5.96
N LEU A 248 0.30 1.38 5.87
CA LEU A 248 0.58 2.31 6.95
C LEU A 248 -0.23 3.61 6.80
N THR A 249 -0.59 4.20 7.93
CA THR A 249 -1.10 5.56 7.99
C THR A 249 0.01 6.57 7.68
N PRO A 250 -0.31 7.82 7.31
CA PRO A 250 0.71 8.85 7.08
C PRO A 250 1.66 9.03 8.26
N GLN A 251 1.16 9.03 9.49
CA GLN A 251 1.95 9.18 10.71
C GLN A 251 2.91 7.99 10.92
N GLU A 252 2.42 6.75 10.71
CA GLU A 252 3.24 5.53 10.80
C GLU A 252 4.31 5.50 9.69
N THR A 253 3.99 6.06 8.51
CA THR A 253 4.95 6.21 7.41
C THR A 253 6.08 7.17 7.78
N GLU A 254 5.76 8.32 8.37
CA GLU A 254 6.76 9.28 8.87
C GLU A 254 7.66 8.64 9.94
N GLU A 255 7.07 7.93 10.92
CA GLU A 255 7.86 7.18 11.92
C GLU A 255 8.78 6.16 11.29
N LEU A 256 8.30 5.39 10.29
CA LEU A 256 9.11 4.42 9.56
C LEU A 256 10.28 5.11 8.85
N PHE A 257 10.05 6.26 8.21
CA PHE A 257 11.11 7.00 7.51
C PHE A 257 12.20 7.49 8.46
N GLU A 258 11.84 7.99 9.64
CA GLU A 258 12.84 8.36 10.66
C GLU A 258 13.68 7.14 11.10
N GLN A 259 13.05 5.99 11.25
CA GLN A 259 13.76 4.75 11.59
C GLN A 259 14.68 4.29 10.46
N LEU A 260 14.25 4.40 9.20
CA LEU A 260 15.08 4.05 8.04
C LEU A 260 16.27 5.02 7.89
N LYS A 261 16.08 6.30 8.17
CA LYS A 261 17.19 7.28 8.21
C LYS A 261 18.22 6.91 9.27
N LEU A 262 17.78 6.55 10.49
CA LEU A 262 18.67 6.07 11.55
C LEU A 262 19.42 4.80 11.16
N LEU A 263 18.78 3.85 10.49
CA LEU A 263 19.46 2.65 9.97
C LEU A 263 20.53 2.99 8.96
N ARG A 264 20.29 3.95 8.06
CA ARG A 264 21.26 4.44 7.09
C ARG A 264 22.45 5.11 7.77
N GLU A 265 22.20 5.96 8.78
CA GLU A 265 23.25 6.60 9.58
C GLU A 265 24.12 5.58 10.34
N ASN A 266 23.55 4.42 10.68
CA ASN A 266 24.26 3.28 11.25
C ASN A 266 24.94 2.39 10.20
N GLY A 267 25.06 2.85 8.95
CA GLY A 267 25.82 2.20 7.89
C GLY A 267 25.06 1.13 7.09
N HIS A 268 23.73 1.01 7.28
CA HIS A 268 22.92 0.15 6.45
C HIS A 268 22.58 0.81 5.11
N THR A 269 22.54 0.02 4.05
CA THR A 269 22.07 0.44 2.72
C THR A 269 20.63 0.00 2.53
N ILE A 270 19.76 0.91 2.07
CA ILE A 270 18.33 0.64 1.99
C ILE A 270 17.84 0.78 0.56
N ILE A 271 17.39 -0.30 -0.04
CA ILE A 271 16.72 -0.30 -1.35
C ILE A 271 15.23 -0.18 -1.09
N PHE A 272 14.68 1.00 -1.38
CA PHE A 272 13.29 1.31 -1.10
C PHE A 272 12.47 1.30 -2.39
N ILE A 273 11.41 0.47 -2.45
CA ILE A 273 10.53 0.38 -3.62
C ILE A 273 9.18 0.99 -3.27
N SER A 274 8.78 2.02 -3.99
CA SER A 274 7.46 2.63 -3.86
C SER A 274 7.01 3.20 -5.21
N HIS A 275 5.72 3.36 -5.38
CA HIS A 275 5.14 4.09 -6.50
C HIS A 275 4.65 5.49 -6.11
N LYS A 276 4.86 5.89 -4.84
CA LYS A 276 4.43 7.18 -4.29
C LYS A 276 5.59 8.18 -4.34
N LEU A 277 5.48 9.20 -5.18
CA LEU A 277 6.52 10.22 -5.39
C LEU A 277 6.95 10.94 -4.11
N ASN A 278 6.00 11.23 -3.22
CA ASN A 278 6.29 11.91 -1.95
C ASN A 278 7.22 11.09 -1.06
N GLU A 279 7.04 9.76 -1.03
CA GLU A 279 7.88 8.84 -0.27
C GLU A 279 9.30 8.81 -0.83
N VAL A 280 9.41 8.79 -2.16
CA VAL A 280 10.70 8.83 -2.87
C VAL A 280 11.50 10.06 -2.50
N LYS A 281 10.88 11.22 -2.60
CA LYS A 281 11.51 12.50 -2.27
C LYS A 281 11.91 12.63 -0.79
N ALA A 282 11.12 12.02 0.11
CA ALA A 282 11.35 12.10 1.54
C ALA A 282 12.51 11.23 2.04
N LEU A 283 12.77 10.10 1.36
CA LEU A 283 13.70 9.07 1.85
C LEU A 283 14.92 8.87 0.96
N CYS A 284 14.77 8.98 -0.36
CA CYS A 284 15.78 8.52 -1.31
C CYS A 284 16.66 9.66 -1.83
N ASN A 285 17.92 9.35 -2.15
CA ASN A 285 18.87 10.28 -2.78
C ASN A 285 18.86 10.13 -4.30
N ARG A 286 18.82 8.87 -4.77
CA ARG A 286 18.85 8.50 -6.19
C ARG A 286 17.67 7.62 -6.52
N MET A 287 17.20 7.68 -7.76
CA MET A 287 16.21 6.76 -8.26
C MET A 287 16.63 6.13 -9.59
N THR A 288 16.41 4.82 -9.71
CA THR A 288 16.57 4.08 -10.95
C THR A 288 15.19 3.75 -11.48
N ILE A 289 14.89 4.14 -12.71
CA ILE A 289 13.57 3.94 -13.32
C ILE A 289 13.60 2.65 -14.13
N LEU A 290 12.64 1.78 -13.79
CA LEU A 290 12.34 0.57 -14.57
C LEU A 290 11.02 0.76 -15.31
N ARG A 291 11.02 0.46 -16.61
CA ARG A 291 9.82 0.45 -17.46
C ARG A 291 9.92 -0.66 -18.48
N ASP A 292 8.84 -1.42 -18.67
CA ASP A 292 8.79 -2.56 -19.61
C ASP A 292 9.96 -3.56 -19.41
N GLY A 293 10.32 -3.81 -18.17
CA GLY A 293 11.43 -4.70 -17.81
C GLY A 293 12.84 -4.17 -18.11
N LYS A 294 13.01 -2.88 -18.43
CA LYS A 294 14.30 -2.27 -18.77
C LYS A 294 14.64 -1.13 -17.83
N THR A 295 15.93 -0.89 -17.61
CA THR A 295 16.42 0.31 -16.93
C THR A 295 16.37 1.49 -17.89
N MET A 296 15.62 2.53 -17.56
CA MET A 296 15.52 3.77 -18.33
C MET A 296 16.60 4.79 -17.97
N GLY A 297 17.12 4.72 -16.75
CA GLY A 297 18.17 5.58 -16.25
C GLY A 297 18.19 5.60 -14.73
N THR A 298 19.28 6.16 -14.19
CA THR A 298 19.45 6.45 -12.75
C THR A 298 19.68 7.96 -12.61
N TYR A 299 18.93 8.59 -11.72
CA TYR A 299 18.86 10.03 -11.56
C TYR A 299 19.05 10.42 -10.10
N GLU A 300 19.70 11.57 -9.85
CA GLU A 300 19.66 12.22 -8.54
C GLU A 300 18.29 12.88 -8.36
N ILE A 301 17.64 12.64 -7.19
CA ILE A 301 16.29 13.16 -6.93
C ILE A 301 16.29 14.67 -6.77
N SER A 302 17.38 15.25 -6.27
CA SER A 302 17.57 16.71 -6.17
C SER A 302 17.45 17.45 -7.48
N ASP A 303 17.73 16.78 -8.60
CA ASP A 303 17.82 17.37 -9.93
C ASP A 303 16.49 17.32 -10.70
N LEU A 304 15.48 16.63 -10.15
CA LEU A 304 14.21 16.34 -10.79
C LEU A 304 13.03 17.03 -10.09
N ASP A 305 12.13 17.60 -10.88
CA ASP A 305 10.82 18.02 -10.38
C ASP A 305 9.80 16.88 -10.41
N GLU A 306 8.61 17.09 -9.84
CA GLU A 306 7.55 16.06 -9.77
C GLU A 306 6.99 15.69 -11.13
N GLN A 307 6.91 16.64 -12.04
CA GLN A 307 6.39 16.40 -13.39
C GLN A 307 7.40 15.58 -14.20
N GLU A 308 8.69 15.90 -14.04
CA GLU A 308 9.78 15.16 -14.67
C GLU A 308 9.87 13.72 -14.18
N ILE A 309 9.81 13.51 -12.85
CA ILE A 309 9.77 12.18 -12.26
C ILE A 309 8.56 11.41 -12.81
N SER A 310 7.38 12.01 -12.79
CA SER A 310 6.16 11.39 -13.29
C SER A 310 6.28 11.03 -14.78
N ARG A 311 6.82 11.94 -15.62
CA ARG A 311 7.06 11.70 -17.04
C ARG A 311 8.04 10.55 -17.29
N LEU A 312 9.14 10.52 -16.54
CA LEU A 312 10.15 9.45 -16.64
C LEU A 312 9.55 8.09 -16.24
N MET A 313 8.72 8.06 -15.19
CA MET A 313 8.09 6.86 -14.68
C MET A 313 6.99 6.32 -15.62
N VAL A 314 6.14 7.19 -16.15
CA VAL A 314 4.98 6.80 -17.01
C VAL A 314 5.36 6.78 -18.51
N GLY A 315 6.43 7.47 -18.89
CA GLY A 315 6.89 7.54 -20.28
C GLY A 315 6.09 8.46 -21.20
N ARG A 316 5.13 9.21 -20.64
CA ARG A 316 4.34 10.25 -21.32
C ARG A 316 4.06 11.40 -20.36
N ASP A 317 3.73 12.56 -20.89
CA ASP A 317 3.30 13.68 -20.07
C ASP A 317 1.97 13.31 -19.37
N VAL A 318 1.99 13.33 -18.04
CA VAL A 318 0.81 13.09 -17.20
C VAL A 318 0.41 14.42 -16.61
N SER A 319 -0.78 14.91 -16.99
CA SER A 319 -1.40 16.02 -16.28
C SER A 319 -1.81 15.53 -14.89
N LEU A 320 -1.17 16.05 -13.85
CA LEU A 320 -1.57 15.80 -12.45
C LEU A 320 -2.87 16.53 -12.10
N ASN A 321 -3.30 17.47 -12.94
CA ASN A 321 -4.55 18.17 -12.81
C ASN A 321 -5.57 17.60 -13.80
N ILE A 322 -6.57 16.91 -13.29
CA ILE A 322 -7.72 16.47 -14.06
C ILE A 322 -8.71 17.65 -14.06
N GLU A 323 -8.86 18.27 -15.23
CA GLU A 323 -9.97 19.21 -15.44
C GLU A 323 -11.26 18.40 -15.43
N LYS A 324 -12.10 18.64 -14.43
CA LYS A 324 -13.44 18.06 -14.35
C LYS A 324 -14.44 19.08 -14.84
N GLU A 325 -15.28 18.69 -15.79
CA GLU A 325 -16.49 19.43 -16.08
C GLU A 325 -17.43 19.37 -14.86
N GLU A 326 -18.11 20.48 -14.58
CA GLU A 326 -19.16 20.50 -13.56
C GLU A 326 -20.28 19.55 -14.00
N MET A 327 -20.50 18.48 -13.22
CA MET A 327 -21.58 17.53 -13.48
C MET A 327 -22.76 17.82 -12.58
N GLU A 328 -23.93 17.99 -13.17
CA GLU A 328 -25.18 17.94 -12.44
C GLU A 328 -25.51 16.48 -12.07
N PHE A 329 -25.76 16.25 -10.78
CA PHE A 329 -26.15 14.93 -10.31
C PHE A 329 -27.63 14.65 -10.62
N GLY A 330 -27.91 13.44 -11.07
CA GLY A 330 -29.26 13.00 -11.36
C GLY A 330 -30.09 12.69 -10.10
N LYS A 331 -31.08 11.83 -10.26
CA LYS A 331 -31.98 11.38 -9.18
C LYS A 331 -31.25 10.47 -8.18
N ASN A 332 -31.86 10.29 -6.99
CA ASN A 332 -31.38 9.33 -6.00
C ASN A 332 -31.53 7.90 -6.55
N VAL A 333 -30.41 7.19 -6.65
CA VAL A 333 -30.36 5.81 -7.16
C VAL A 333 -30.12 4.79 -6.09
N PHE A 334 -29.40 5.14 -5.02
CA PHE A 334 -29.10 4.23 -3.92
C PHE A 334 -29.29 4.94 -2.58
N SER A 335 -29.88 4.25 -1.61
CA SER A 335 -30.05 4.80 -0.27
C SER A 335 -29.89 3.72 0.78
N VAL A 336 -29.15 4.05 1.82
CA VAL A 336 -29.07 3.32 3.08
C VAL A 336 -29.70 4.17 4.15
N LYS A 337 -30.60 3.59 4.96
CA LYS A 337 -31.28 4.31 6.02
C LYS A 337 -31.27 3.51 7.30
N ASP A 338 -30.76 4.11 8.36
CA ASP A 338 -30.80 3.63 9.72
C ASP A 338 -30.22 2.19 9.91
N LEU A 339 -29.08 1.93 9.24
CA LEU A 339 -28.45 0.62 9.19
C LEU A 339 -27.74 0.30 10.50
N VAL A 340 -28.11 -0.80 11.14
CA VAL A 340 -27.50 -1.28 12.40
C VAL A 340 -27.00 -2.70 12.24
N TYR A 341 -25.79 -2.94 12.73
CA TYR A 341 -25.21 -4.27 12.84
C TYR A 341 -24.29 -4.38 14.06
N ALA A 342 -24.50 -5.42 14.85
CA ALA A 342 -23.59 -5.87 15.91
C ALA A 342 -23.06 -7.26 15.60
N ASP A 343 -21.79 -7.51 15.89
CA ASP A 343 -21.14 -8.80 15.67
C ASP A 343 -21.61 -9.88 16.65
N GLN A 344 -21.12 -11.10 16.49
CA GLN A 344 -21.48 -12.26 17.33
C GLN A 344 -21.12 -12.09 18.82
N PHE A 345 -20.26 -11.12 19.15
CA PHE A 345 -19.86 -10.79 20.52
C PHE A 345 -20.67 -9.62 21.08
N GLY A 346 -21.67 -9.11 20.36
CA GLY A 346 -22.51 -7.99 20.75
C GLY A 346 -21.86 -6.61 20.55
N LYS A 347 -20.69 -6.52 19.90
CA LYS A 347 -20.04 -5.26 19.61
C LYS A 347 -20.70 -4.61 18.39
N THR A 348 -21.26 -3.42 18.58
CA THR A 348 -21.82 -2.62 17.48
C THR A 348 -20.73 -2.22 16.49
N LYS A 349 -20.93 -2.57 15.22
CA LYS A 349 -20.05 -2.27 14.08
C LYS A 349 -20.65 -1.19 13.18
N LEU A 350 -21.96 -1.24 12.99
CA LEU A 350 -22.72 -0.20 12.29
C LEU A 350 -23.78 0.34 13.25
N ASP A 351 -23.78 1.65 13.45
CA ASP A 351 -24.67 2.34 14.36
C ASP A 351 -25.46 3.41 13.62
N HIS A 352 -26.70 3.09 13.25
CA HIS A 352 -27.66 3.97 12.58
C HIS A 352 -27.11 4.69 11.33
N VAL A 353 -26.33 3.94 10.49
CA VAL A 353 -25.68 4.52 9.29
C VAL A 353 -26.72 4.84 8.23
N SER A 354 -26.68 6.09 7.73
CA SER A 354 -27.62 6.59 6.72
C SER A 354 -26.91 7.46 5.70
N PHE A 355 -27.15 7.20 4.39
CA PHE A 355 -26.66 8.03 3.29
C PHE A 355 -27.46 7.76 2.02
N THR A 356 -27.31 8.64 1.03
CA THR A 356 -27.95 8.52 -0.27
C THR A 356 -26.96 8.85 -1.37
N ILE A 357 -27.00 8.13 -2.49
CA ILE A 357 -26.16 8.36 -3.66
C ILE A 357 -27.05 8.70 -4.84
N LYS A 358 -26.69 9.77 -5.54
CA LYS A 358 -27.34 10.21 -6.76
C LYS A 358 -26.68 9.59 -8.00
N GLU A 359 -27.42 9.56 -9.09
CA GLU A 359 -26.89 9.16 -10.39
C GLU A 359 -25.71 10.07 -10.80
N GLY A 360 -24.58 9.46 -11.21
CA GLY A 360 -23.34 10.16 -11.53
C GLY A 360 -22.50 10.59 -10.32
N GLN A 361 -22.96 10.35 -9.07
CA GLN A 361 -22.23 10.73 -7.86
C GLN A 361 -21.25 9.64 -7.42
N ILE A 362 -20.06 10.07 -6.96
CA ILE A 362 -19.12 9.24 -6.23
C ILE A 362 -19.21 9.61 -4.74
N LEU A 363 -19.56 8.64 -3.89
CA LEU A 363 -19.54 8.78 -2.44
C LEU A 363 -18.25 8.15 -1.87
N GLY A 364 -17.42 8.97 -1.22
CA GLY A 364 -16.26 8.48 -0.46
C GLY A 364 -16.65 8.14 0.98
N ILE A 365 -16.26 6.96 1.46
CA ILE A 365 -16.39 6.54 2.86
C ILE A 365 -15.00 6.39 3.43
N ALA A 366 -14.63 7.22 4.39
CA ALA A 366 -13.33 7.22 5.03
C ALA A 366 -13.42 6.72 6.47
N GLY A 367 -12.38 6.03 6.93
CA GLY A 367 -12.27 5.56 8.32
C GLY A 367 -10.98 4.78 8.51
N ILE A 368 -10.61 4.57 9.78
CA ILE A 368 -9.51 3.66 10.14
C ILE A 368 -10.01 2.22 10.14
N ASP A 369 -9.10 1.28 9.99
CA ASP A 369 -9.41 -0.15 9.98
C ASP A 369 -10.22 -0.57 11.23
N GLY A 370 -11.21 -1.45 11.04
CA GLY A 370 -12.07 -1.94 12.11
C GLY A 370 -13.24 -1.01 12.51
N ASN A 371 -13.45 0.11 11.82
CA ASN A 371 -14.55 1.06 12.09
C ASN A 371 -15.86 0.77 11.36
N GLY A 372 -16.01 -0.41 10.76
CA GLY A 372 -17.28 -0.87 10.19
C GLY A 372 -17.41 -0.70 8.68
N GLN A 373 -16.37 -0.22 7.97
CA GLN A 373 -16.42 -0.05 6.51
C GLN A 373 -16.65 -1.39 5.78
N SER A 374 -15.95 -2.45 6.20
CA SER A 374 -16.09 -3.79 5.63
C SER A 374 -17.50 -4.34 5.89
N GLU A 375 -17.98 -4.22 7.12
CA GLU A 375 -19.33 -4.65 7.50
C GLU A 375 -20.42 -3.87 6.74
N LEU A 376 -20.20 -2.58 6.48
CA LEU A 376 -21.11 -1.77 5.66
C LEU A 376 -21.18 -2.29 4.22
N VAL A 377 -20.02 -2.54 3.59
CA VAL A 377 -19.95 -3.08 2.22
C VAL A 377 -20.61 -4.46 2.16
N GLU A 378 -20.30 -5.34 3.12
CA GLU A 378 -20.88 -6.69 3.21
C GLU A 378 -22.42 -6.64 3.39
N ALA A 379 -22.92 -5.71 4.20
CA ALA A 379 -24.35 -5.49 4.35
C ALA A 379 -25.01 -4.99 3.05
N ILE A 380 -24.36 -4.09 2.31
CA ILE A 380 -24.82 -3.59 1.01
C ILE A 380 -24.85 -4.70 -0.04
N VAL A 381 -23.78 -5.50 -0.12
CA VAL A 381 -23.66 -6.60 -1.09
C VAL A 381 -24.59 -7.77 -0.73
N GLY A 382 -24.92 -7.93 0.58
CA GLY A 382 -25.82 -8.96 1.08
C GLY A 382 -25.13 -10.24 1.56
N THR A 383 -23.80 -10.20 1.76
CA THR A 383 -23.03 -11.28 2.41
C THR A 383 -23.19 -11.24 3.93
N LEU A 384 -23.52 -10.08 4.48
CA LEU A 384 -23.84 -9.87 5.89
C LEU A 384 -25.30 -9.40 6.03
N LYS A 385 -26.03 -9.97 7.00
CA LYS A 385 -27.42 -9.59 7.29
C LYS A 385 -27.43 -8.54 8.40
N GLN A 386 -27.90 -7.34 8.07
CA GLN A 386 -28.14 -6.28 9.05
C GLN A 386 -29.24 -6.63 10.03
N GLN A 387 -29.20 -6.07 11.23
CA GLN A 387 -30.22 -6.26 12.26
C GLN A 387 -31.37 -5.26 12.12
N GLN A 388 -31.06 -4.03 11.64
CA GLN A 388 -32.03 -2.96 11.44
C GLN A 388 -31.64 -2.13 10.23
N GLY A 389 -32.59 -1.36 9.71
CA GLY A 389 -32.42 -0.41 8.61
C GLY A 389 -32.84 -0.95 7.25
N THR A 390 -32.84 -0.05 6.26
CA THR A 390 -33.28 -0.35 4.90
C THR A 390 -32.23 0.04 3.87
N ILE A 391 -32.09 -0.77 2.83
CA ILE A 391 -31.22 -0.54 1.68
C ILE A 391 -32.10 -0.54 0.44
N THR A 392 -32.08 0.55 -0.32
CA THR A 392 -32.87 0.66 -1.54
C THR A 392 -32.03 0.95 -2.76
N MET A 393 -32.36 0.33 -3.88
CA MET A 393 -31.74 0.58 -5.19
C MET A 393 -32.82 0.97 -6.20
N ASN A 394 -32.72 2.14 -6.82
CA ASN A 394 -33.72 2.70 -7.74
C ASN A 394 -35.16 2.69 -7.14
N GLY A 395 -35.28 2.98 -5.83
CA GLY A 395 -36.55 2.98 -5.10
C GLY A 395 -37.08 1.58 -4.71
N LYS A 396 -36.41 0.49 -5.10
CA LYS A 396 -36.76 -0.87 -4.72
C LYS A 396 -36.00 -1.25 -3.43
N ASP A 397 -36.74 -1.73 -2.44
CA ASP A 397 -36.13 -2.28 -1.20
C ASP A 397 -35.41 -3.62 -1.51
N ILE A 398 -34.13 -3.66 -1.16
CA ILE A 398 -33.26 -4.82 -1.33
C ILE A 398 -32.66 -5.30 0.00
N SER A 399 -33.14 -4.78 1.13
CA SER A 399 -32.58 -5.03 2.47
C SER A 399 -32.44 -6.51 2.79
N ASN A 400 -33.42 -7.33 2.38
CA ASN A 400 -33.45 -8.79 2.60
C ASN A 400 -33.21 -9.60 1.33
N ALA A 401 -32.85 -8.95 0.22
CA ALA A 401 -32.60 -9.64 -1.04
C ALA A 401 -31.28 -10.45 -0.95
N PRO A 402 -31.22 -11.67 -1.50
CA PRO A 402 -29.98 -12.44 -1.59
C PRO A 402 -28.98 -11.74 -2.54
N VAL A 403 -27.69 -12.08 -2.42
CA VAL A 403 -26.58 -11.49 -3.18
C VAL A 403 -26.89 -11.43 -4.68
N LEU A 404 -27.36 -12.54 -5.27
CA LEU A 404 -27.68 -12.61 -6.69
C LEU A 404 -28.75 -11.59 -7.11
N ALA A 405 -29.84 -11.49 -6.34
CA ALA A 405 -30.90 -10.55 -6.64
C ALA A 405 -30.43 -9.07 -6.50
N ARG A 406 -29.49 -8.79 -5.60
CA ARG A 406 -28.86 -7.45 -5.50
C ARG A 406 -27.97 -7.17 -6.70
N GLN A 407 -27.19 -8.13 -7.17
CA GLN A 407 -26.40 -8.01 -8.39
C GLN A 407 -27.29 -7.73 -9.63
N GLU A 408 -28.42 -8.39 -9.73
CA GLU A 408 -29.39 -8.17 -10.81
C GLU A 408 -30.03 -6.76 -10.78
N THR A 409 -30.01 -6.05 -9.64
CA THR A 409 -30.39 -4.64 -9.58
C THR A 409 -29.33 -3.68 -10.08
N GLY A 410 -28.11 -4.18 -10.41
CA GLY A 410 -26.99 -3.39 -10.92
C GLY A 410 -25.90 -3.11 -9.90
N ILE A 411 -25.92 -3.72 -8.70
CA ILE A 411 -24.84 -3.60 -7.72
C ILE A 411 -23.67 -4.48 -8.13
N SER A 412 -22.50 -3.86 -8.32
CA SER A 412 -21.23 -4.56 -8.52
C SER A 412 -20.29 -4.29 -7.34
N HIS A 413 -19.49 -5.28 -6.99
CA HIS A 413 -18.54 -5.19 -5.88
C HIS A 413 -17.15 -5.62 -6.33
N VAL A 414 -16.15 -4.81 -5.98
CA VAL A 414 -14.73 -5.17 -6.05
C VAL A 414 -14.24 -5.29 -4.61
N SER A 415 -13.88 -6.51 -4.20
CA SER A 415 -13.46 -6.79 -2.83
C SER A 415 -12.07 -6.21 -2.53
N GLU A 416 -11.82 -5.87 -1.28
CA GLU A 416 -10.52 -5.43 -0.76
C GLU A 416 -9.47 -6.52 -0.98
N ASP A 417 -9.69 -7.74 -0.48
CA ASP A 417 -8.86 -8.91 -0.78
C ASP A 417 -9.35 -9.58 -2.08
N ARG A 418 -8.78 -9.14 -3.19
CA ARG A 418 -9.11 -9.63 -4.53
C ARG A 418 -8.76 -11.11 -4.71
N MET A 419 -7.68 -11.58 -4.08
CA MET A 419 -7.20 -12.96 -4.25
C MET A 419 -8.06 -13.95 -3.47
N LYS A 420 -8.57 -13.57 -2.31
CA LYS A 420 -9.39 -14.42 -1.45
C LYS A 420 -10.87 -14.43 -1.86
N PHE A 421 -11.41 -13.25 -2.20
CA PHE A 421 -12.86 -13.07 -2.41
C PHE A 421 -13.24 -12.61 -3.82
N GLY A 422 -12.30 -12.04 -4.57
CA GLY A 422 -12.57 -11.40 -5.86
C GLY A 422 -12.26 -12.26 -7.08
N THR A 423 -11.38 -13.26 -6.95
CA THR A 423 -10.93 -14.09 -8.08
C THR A 423 -10.82 -15.56 -7.69
N ALA A 424 -10.89 -16.44 -8.68
CA ALA A 424 -10.56 -17.85 -8.58
C ALA A 424 -9.19 -18.09 -9.26
N PRO A 425 -8.05 -18.04 -8.50
CA PRO A 425 -6.71 -17.99 -9.09
C PRO A 425 -6.30 -19.21 -9.92
N LYS A 426 -6.99 -20.34 -9.72
CA LYS A 426 -6.75 -21.60 -10.46
C LYS A 426 -7.55 -21.70 -11.77
N LEU A 427 -8.52 -20.80 -11.98
CA LEU A 427 -9.31 -20.74 -13.19
C LEU A 427 -8.71 -19.76 -14.18
N SER A 428 -9.10 -19.89 -15.46
CA SER A 428 -8.68 -18.95 -16.50
C SER A 428 -9.23 -17.54 -16.29
N LEU A 429 -8.68 -16.54 -16.97
CA LEU A 429 -9.25 -15.19 -16.99
C LEU A 429 -10.66 -15.18 -17.56
N GLU A 430 -10.93 -16.03 -18.55
CA GLU A 430 -12.25 -16.23 -19.17
C GLU A 430 -13.27 -16.70 -18.12
N ASP A 431 -12.96 -17.78 -17.39
CA ASP A 431 -13.82 -18.30 -16.31
C ASP A 431 -14.07 -17.26 -15.22
N ASN A 432 -13.05 -16.51 -14.85
CA ASN A 432 -13.17 -15.43 -13.86
C ASN A 432 -14.07 -14.30 -14.38
N ALA A 433 -13.94 -13.90 -15.64
CA ALA A 433 -14.73 -12.84 -16.25
C ALA A 433 -16.22 -13.18 -16.29
N ILE A 434 -16.57 -14.43 -16.60
CA ILE A 434 -17.96 -14.87 -16.68
C ILE A 434 -18.54 -15.32 -15.33
N SER A 435 -17.75 -15.39 -14.27
CA SER A 435 -18.14 -15.94 -12.95
C SER A 435 -19.45 -15.38 -12.38
N LYS A 436 -19.78 -14.13 -12.70
CA LYS A 436 -21.01 -13.46 -12.25
C LYS A 436 -22.21 -13.63 -13.18
N VAL A 437 -22.01 -14.20 -14.39
CA VAL A 437 -23.04 -14.25 -15.43
C VAL A 437 -23.18 -15.64 -16.10
N TYR A 438 -22.35 -16.61 -15.71
CA TYR A 438 -22.33 -17.95 -16.30
C TYR A 438 -23.69 -18.68 -16.27
N TYR A 439 -24.53 -18.34 -15.29
CA TYR A 439 -25.87 -18.95 -15.12
C TYR A 439 -26.90 -18.40 -16.11
N THR A 440 -26.61 -17.30 -16.80
CA THR A 440 -27.55 -16.65 -17.73
C THR A 440 -27.65 -17.40 -19.07
N ASP A 441 -28.82 -17.34 -19.69
CA ASP A 441 -29.03 -17.95 -21.02
C ASP A 441 -28.18 -17.31 -22.13
N LYS A 442 -27.64 -16.12 -21.90
CA LYS A 442 -26.75 -15.44 -22.84
C LYS A 442 -25.49 -16.23 -23.13
N LEU A 443 -24.98 -16.98 -22.16
CA LEU A 443 -23.74 -17.77 -22.23
C LEU A 443 -24.01 -19.27 -22.49
N LYS A 444 -25.27 -19.69 -22.60
CA LYS A 444 -25.62 -21.09 -22.76
C LYS A 444 -26.09 -21.40 -24.19
N THR A 445 -25.79 -22.62 -24.62
CA THR A 445 -26.38 -23.26 -25.77
C THR A 445 -26.84 -24.65 -25.34
N HIS A 446 -28.13 -24.94 -25.48
CA HIS A 446 -28.75 -26.18 -25.01
C HIS A 446 -28.51 -26.51 -23.52
N GLY A 447 -28.45 -25.46 -22.67
CA GLY A 447 -28.22 -25.59 -21.22
C GLY A 447 -26.78 -25.77 -20.77
N LEU A 448 -25.81 -25.87 -21.70
CA LEU A 448 -24.37 -25.94 -21.44
C LEU A 448 -23.69 -24.59 -21.76
N LEU A 449 -22.63 -24.28 -21.04
CA LEU A 449 -21.79 -23.10 -21.35
C LEU A 449 -21.18 -23.24 -22.75
N ASP A 450 -21.22 -22.16 -23.51
CA ASP A 450 -20.73 -22.09 -24.88
C ASP A 450 -19.50 -21.19 -24.94
N SER A 451 -18.30 -21.77 -25.06
CA SER A 451 -17.02 -21.06 -25.06
C SER A 451 -16.91 -19.98 -26.14
N LYS A 452 -17.64 -20.12 -27.29
CA LYS A 452 -17.68 -19.07 -28.32
C LYS A 452 -18.50 -17.85 -27.89
N LYS A 453 -19.50 -18.04 -27.04
CA LYS A 453 -20.30 -16.96 -26.46
C LYS A 453 -19.54 -16.27 -25.33
N ASP A 454 -18.76 -17.04 -24.56
CA ASP A 454 -17.93 -16.54 -23.48
C ASP A 454 -16.93 -15.51 -24.01
N GLN A 455 -16.22 -15.82 -25.10
CA GLN A 455 -15.28 -14.90 -25.75
C GLN A 455 -15.91 -13.58 -26.20
N ARG A 456 -17.14 -13.58 -26.68
CA ARG A 456 -17.85 -12.38 -27.11
C ARG A 456 -18.23 -11.43 -25.97
N VAL A 457 -18.33 -11.93 -24.75
CA VAL A 457 -18.70 -11.12 -23.59
C VAL A 457 -17.52 -10.35 -23.05
N TYR A 458 -16.31 -10.92 -23.00
CA TYR A 458 -15.16 -10.28 -22.39
C TYR A 458 -14.20 -9.60 -23.38
N GLU A 459 -14.13 -10.03 -24.67
CA GLU A 459 -13.29 -9.35 -25.66
C GLU A 459 -13.53 -7.84 -25.84
N PRO A 460 -14.79 -7.33 -25.84
CA PRO A 460 -15.01 -5.89 -25.95
C PRO A 460 -14.47 -5.11 -24.74
N ASP A 461 -14.51 -5.72 -23.55
CA ASP A 461 -14.08 -5.06 -22.31
C ASP A 461 -12.55 -5.08 -22.19
N LEU A 462 -11.89 -6.15 -22.63
CA LEU A 462 -10.43 -6.20 -22.73
C LEU A 462 -9.88 -5.19 -23.75
N LYS A 463 -10.56 -5.01 -24.88
CA LYS A 463 -10.16 -4.01 -25.90
C LYS A 463 -10.34 -2.57 -25.43
N LYS A 464 -11.31 -2.31 -24.53
CA LYS A 464 -11.50 -0.98 -23.93
C LYS A 464 -10.54 -0.70 -22.78
N SER A 465 -10.09 -1.72 -22.06
CA SER A 465 -9.16 -1.57 -20.93
C SER A 465 -7.68 -1.48 -21.36
N SER A 466 -7.37 -1.73 -22.64
CA SER A 466 -6.02 -1.59 -23.21
C SER A 466 -5.74 -0.18 -23.77
N LEU A 467 -6.59 0.79 -23.51
CA LEU A 467 -6.38 2.22 -23.73
C LEU A 467 -5.94 2.89 -22.43
#